data_c54ff7fdb2267b995877089ea8ffc123
#
_entry.id   c54ff7fdb2267b995877089ea8ffc123
#
_cell.length_a   1.000
_cell.length_b   1.000
_cell.length_c   1.000
_cell.angle_alpha   90.00
_cell.angle_beta   90.00
_cell.angle_gamma   90.00
#
_symmetry.space_group_name_H-M   'P 1'
#
loop_
_entity.id
_entity.type
_entity.pdbx_description
1 polymer ?
#
loop_
_entity_poly.entity_id
_entity_poly.type
_entity_poly.pdbx_seq_one_letter_code
_entity_poly.pdbx_strand_id
1 'polypeptide(L)'
;MSEAGLILLAGGLLAAGVVAALLAGRVRLPALVLLLALGMAVGSDGVGGIDFADYDAARLIGVLALAAILFEGGLATGWPELRPVIRPALGLAVAGTAVTAMVTGAVAAVLFDLSVLEGLLLGSILASTDGAAVFALLQGSSLRRRLALTLEGEAGFNDPVAVFLVLGFVEWLAHPRFGIADLGLLFVREMGLGAVAGLAVGALAVAAFRRLRTGNPGLWPVASLATLMLAYGAAATAHGSGFLAAYVAGLALGSADIPAARTVATFHQGLAWLAQLSMFVILGLLVFPSQLGAVAVQGTVLALVLILVARPLAVLVGTLGCGFGRAERVLLGWAGLRGAVPVVLATFPVLAEVPRSLEFFNIVFFAVLLSTILQGTTVEPLARRLGLTEAPAGPEAVIARPRAPADTGRP
;
A
#
# COMPACT_ATOMS: atom_id res chain seq x y z
N MET A 1 0.41 -31.98 -1.05
CA MET A 1 1.60 -31.90 -1.96
C MET A 1 2.86 -32.30 -1.20
N SER A 2 3.88 -32.87 -1.88
CA SER A 2 5.20 -33.09 -1.28
C SER A 2 5.96 -31.75 -1.09
N GLU A 3 6.95 -31.71 -0.18
CA GLU A 3 7.78 -30.51 0.02
C GLU A 3 8.45 -30.06 -1.30
N ALA A 4 8.98 -31.01 -2.08
CA ALA A 4 9.56 -30.72 -3.38
C ALA A 4 8.54 -30.11 -4.36
N GLY A 5 7.28 -30.58 -4.33
CA GLY A 5 6.20 -30.03 -5.13
C GLY A 5 5.85 -28.59 -4.74
N LEU A 6 5.85 -28.26 -3.44
CA LEU A 6 5.62 -26.89 -2.95
C LEU A 6 6.75 -25.95 -3.38
N ILE A 7 8.01 -26.38 -3.28
CA ILE A 7 9.17 -25.58 -3.71
C ILE A 7 9.13 -25.33 -5.21
N LEU A 8 8.80 -26.36 -6.01
CA LEU A 8 8.67 -26.23 -7.47
C LEU A 8 7.54 -25.28 -7.85
N LEU A 9 6.38 -25.39 -7.19
CA LEU A 9 5.24 -24.50 -7.41
C LEU A 9 5.62 -23.04 -7.07
N ALA A 10 6.20 -22.80 -5.89
CA ALA A 10 6.63 -21.47 -5.47
C ALA A 10 7.65 -20.87 -6.46
N GLY A 11 8.67 -21.65 -6.86
CA GLY A 11 9.63 -21.22 -7.86
C GLY A 11 9.00 -20.93 -9.23
N GLY A 12 8.06 -21.76 -9.66
CA GLY A 12 7.30 -21.58 -10.91
C GLY A 12 6.43 -20.33 -10.88
N LEU A 13 5.73 -20.08 -9.77
CA LEU A 13 4.90 -18.87 -9.59
C LEU A 13 5.76 -17.59 -9.56
N LEU A 14 6.91 -17.63 -8.88
CA LEU A 14 7.84 -16.50 -8.88
C LEU A 14 8.39 -16.22 -10.29
N ALA A 15 8.80 -17.26 -11.01
CA ALA A 15 9.30 -17.12 -12.38
C ALA A 15 8.21 -16.59 -13.32
N ALA A 16 7.00 -17.13 -13.24
CA ALA A 16 5.86 -16.67 -14.03
C ALA A 16 5.48 -15.22 -13.67
N GLY A 17 5.56 -14.85 -12.39
CA GLY A 17 5.34 -13.49 -11.93
C GLY A 17 6.36 -12.50 -12.48
N VAL A 18 7.64 -12.85 -12.51
CA VAL A 18 8.68 -12.03 -13.15
C VAL A 18 8.39 -11.86 -14.64
N VAL A 19 8.02 -12.94 -15.34
CA VAL A 19 7.64 -12.86 -16.77
C VAL A 19 6.41 -11.97 -16.94
N ALA A 20 5.39 -12.11 -16.11
CA ALA A 20 4.19 -11.26 -16.13
C ALA A 20 4.54 -9.78 -15.94
N ALA A 21 5.41 -9.46 -14.98
CA ALA A 21 5.88 -8.10 -14.75
C ALA A 21 6.64 -7.52 -15.95
N LEU A 22 7.48 -8.31 -16.62
CA LEU A 22 8.18 -7.91 -17.85
C LEU A 22 7.23 -7.71 -19.03
N LEU A 23 6.22 -8.58 -19.15
CA LEU A 23 5.20 -8.47 -20.20
C LEU A 23 4.27 -7.27 -19.99
N ALA A 24 3.98 -6.91 -18.76
CA ALA A 24 3.14 -5.77 -18.40
C ALA A 24 3.60 -4.47 -19.10
N GLY A 25 4.90 -4.22 -19.11
CA GLY A 25 5.49 -3.07 -19.80
C GLY A 25 5.27 -3.08 -21.32
N ARG A 26 5.15 -4.27 -21.96
CA ARG A 26 4.89 -4.40 -23.39
C ARG A 26 3.40 -4.23 -23.73
N VAL A 27 2.52 -4.73 -22.88
CA VAL A 27 1.05 -4.72 -23.12
C VAL A 27 0.40 -3.44 -22.58
N ARG A 28 1.16 -2.57 -21.91
CA ARG A 28 0.68 -1.35 -21.25
C ARG A 28 -0.43 -1.60 -20.21
N LEU A 29 -0.41 -2.77 -19.59
CA LEU A 29 -1.25 -3.10 -18.46
C LEU A 29 -0.43 -3.00 -17.17
N PRO A 30 -1.04 -2.62 -16.04
CA PRO A 30 -0.37 -2.70 -14.75
C PRO A 30 0.08 -4.14 -14.44
N ALA A 31 1.31 -4.33 -13.98
CA ALA A 31 1.85 -5.66 -13.65
C ALA A 31 0.95 -6.42 -12.66
N LEU A 32 0.31 -5.68 -11.76
CA LEU A 32 -0.60 -6.18 -10.74
C LEU A 32 -1.79 -6.97 -11.33
N VAL A 33 -2.36 -6.51 -12.45
CA VAL A 33 -3.47 -7.20 -13.13
C VAL A 33 -3.01 -8.56 -13.65
N LEU A 34 -1.80 -8.63 -14.20
CA LEU A 34 -1.26 -9.90 -14.71
C LEU A 34 -0.90 -10.87 -13.58
N LEU A 35 -0.44 -10.35 -12.44
CA LEU A 35 -0.15 -11.17 -11.25
C LEU A 35 -1.43 -11.73 -10.62
N LEU A 36 -2.49 -10.92 -10.51
CA LEU A 36 -3.81 -11.38 -10.08
C LEU A 36 -4.37 -12.43 -11.05
N ALA A 37 -4.30 -12.16 -12.37
CA ALA A 37 -4.73 -13.11 -13.39
C ALA A 37 -3.94 -14.43 -13.33
N LEU A 38 -2.64 -14.38 -13.04
CA LEU A 38 -1.82 -15.56 -12.83
C LEU A 38 -2.32 -16.37 -11.62
N GLY A 39 -2.57 -15.71 -10.49
CA GLY A 39 -3.12 -16.36 -9.30
C GLY A 39 -4.49 -17.02 -9.58
N MET A 40 -5.40 -16.31 -10.24
CA MET A 40 -6.71 -16.85 -10.65
C MET A 40 -6.57 -18.05 -11.60
N ALA A 41 -5.65 -17.99 -12.58
CA ALA A 41 -5.43 -19.07 -13.54
C ALA A 41 -4.90 -20.35 -12.87
N VAL A 42 -4.13 -20.21 -11.80
CA VAL A 42 -3.55 -21.35 -11.05
C VAL A 42 -4.49 -21.81 -9.94
N GLY A 43 -5.44 -20.98 -9.50
CA GLY A 43 -6.42 -21.25 -8.45
C GLY A 43 -7.43 -22.33 -8.78
N SER A 44 -8.35 -22.58 -7.85
CA SER A 44 -9.34 -23.68 -7.90
C SER A 44 -10.27 -23.63 -9.10
N ASP A 45 -10.73 -22.44 -9.51
CA ASP A 45 -11.56 -22.24 -10.71
C ASP A 45 -10.72 -22.10 -12.00
N GLY A 46 -9.38 -22.07 -11.88
CA GLY A 46 -8.47 -21.90 -13.01
C GLY A 46 -7.94 -23.24 -13.56
N VAL A 47 -7.07 -23.13 -14.56
CA VAL A 47 -6.44 -24.28 -15.23
C VAL A 47 -5.53 -25.07 -14.27
N GLY A 48 -4.99 -24.41 -13.24
CA GLY A 48 -4.07 -25.01 -12.27
C GLY A 48 -4.74 -25.86 -11.22
N GLY A 49 -6.03 -25.63 -10.91
CA GLY A 49 -6.83 -26.41 -9.98
C GLY A 49 -6.28 -26.49 -8.55
N ILE A 50 -5.49 -25.48 -8.13
CA ILE A 50 -4.95 -25.42 -6.78
C ILE A 50 -6.00 -24.86 -5.85
N ASP A 51 -6.50 -25.73 -4.96
CA ASP A 51 -7.42 -25.33 -3.90
C ASP A 51 -6.61 -24.67 -2.76
N PHE A 52 -6.70 -23.35 -2.69
CA PHE A 52 -6.09 -22.54 -1.65
C PHE A 52 -7.17 -21.70 -0.97
N ALA A 53 -7.60 -22.14 0.20
CA ALA A 53 -8.61 -21.46 1.01
C ALA A 53 -8.10 -21.08 2.40
N ASP A 54 -6.79 -20.98 2.57
CA ASP A 54 -6.15 -20.61 3.83
C ASP A 54 -6.05 -19.08 3.96
N TYR A 55 -7.12 -18.46 4.50
CA TYR A 55 -7.18 -17.03 4.72
C TYR A 55 -6.20 -16.55 5.80
N ASP A 56 -5.84 -17.40 6.78
CA ASP A 56 -4.84 -17.06 7.81
C ASP A 56 -3.44 -16.95 7.22
N ALA A 57 -3.04 -17.92 6.39
CA ALA A 57 -1.78 -17.85 5.67
C ALA A 57 -1.74 -16.65 4.71
N ALA A 58 -2.82 -16.40 3.97
CA ALA A 58 -2.93 -15.25 3.08
C ALA A 58 -2.81 -13.92 3.84
N ARG A 59 -3.49 -13.80 4.99
CA ARG A 59 -3.39 -12.62 5.87
C ARG A 59 -1.97 -12.43 6.38
N LEU A 60 -1.32 -13.50 6.88
CA LEU A 60 0.03 -13.40 7.41
C LEU A 60 1.02 -12.95 6.32
N ILE A 61 0.94 -13.53 5.13
CA ILE A 61 1.79 -13.14 3.99
C ILE A 61 1.47 -11.71 3.58
N GLY A 62 0.20 -11.33 3.53
CA GLY A 62 -0.24 -9.96 3.25
C GLY A 62 0.30 -8.94 4.25
N VAL A 63 0.24 -9.24 5.54
CA VAL A 63 0.77 -8.39 6.63
C VAL A 63 2.28 -8.21 6.50
N LEU A 64 3.02 -9.30 6.29
CA LEU A 64 4.49 -9.24 6.13
C LEU A 64 4.87 -8.49 4.86
N ALA A 65 4.16 -8.74 3.77
CA ALA A 65 4.37 -8.08 2.49
C ALA A 65 4.11 -6.56 2.60
N LEU A 66 2.97 -6.18 3.18
CA LEU A 66 2.61 -4.77 3.36
C LEU A 66 3.60 -4.05 4.27
N ALA A 67 4.02 -4.67 5.38
CA ALA A 67 5.02 -4.10 6.27
C ALA A 67 6.37 -3.86 5.53
N ALA A 68 6.80 -4.82 4.68
CA ALA A 68 8.02 -4.69 3.89
C ALA A 68 7.91 -3.56 2.84
N ILE A 69 6.77 -3.47 2.15
CA ILE A 69 6.50 -2.42 1.15
C ILE A 69 6.48 -1.04 1.81
N LEU A 70 5.80 -0.90 2.96
CA LEU A 70 5.73 0.37 3.69
C LEU A 70 7.10 0.80 4.23
N PHE A 71 7.88 -0.14 4.77
CA PHE A 71 9.24 0.16 5.23
C PHE A 71 10.14 0.60 4.07
N GLU A 72 10.07 -0.07 2.93
CA GLU A 72 10.80 0.31 1.72
C GLU A 72 10.39 1.70 1.24
N GLY A 73 9.08 1.99 1.16
CA GLY A 73 8.57 3.31 0.80
C GLY A 73 9.09 4.41 1.73
N GLY A 74 9.09 4.17 3.04
CA GLY A 74 9.68 5.08 4.02
C GLY A 74 11.18 5.26 3.83
N LEU A 75 11.92 4.17 3.60
CA LEU A 75 13.36 4.16 3.36
C LEU A 75 13.73 4.93 2.08
N ALA A 76 12.96 4.75 1.01
CA ALA A 76 13.19 5.40 -0.28
C ALA A 76 12.90 6.91 -0.23
N THR A 77 11.80 7.31 0.43
CA THR A 77 11.37 8.72 0.51
C THR A 77 12.22 9.51 1.50
N GLY A 78 12.34 9.03 2.73
CA GLY A 78 13.00 9.76 3.81
C GLY A 78 12.25 11.03 4.25
N TRP A 79 12.48 11.48 5.49
CA TRP A 79 11.81 12.65 6.06
C TRP A 79 12.09 13.99 5.35
N PRO A 80 13.32 14.29 4.89
CA PRO A 80 13.60 15.56 4.21
C PRO A 80 12.74 15.76 2.95
N GLU A 81 12.46 14.71 2.21
CA GLU A 81 11.64 14.73 1.01
C GLU A 81 10.15 14.83 1.33
N LEU A 82 9.70 14.10 2.37
CA LEU A 82 8.30 14.06 2.78
C LEU A 82 7.86 15.35 3.50
N ARG A 83 8.74 15.98 4.28
CA ARG A 83 8.42 17.15 5.11
C ARG A 83 7.70 18.28 4.36
N PRO A 84 8.08 18.68 3.14
CA PRO A 84 7.41 19.75 2.40
C PRO A 84 5.96 19.44 2.04
N VAL A 85 5.62 18.15 1.92
CA VAL A 85 4.28 17.67 1.51
C VAL A 85 3.53 16.96 2.64
N ILE A 86 4.03 17.00 3.87
CA ILE A 86 3.44 16.26 4.99
C ILE A 86 1.98 16.66 5.27
N ARG A 87 1.63 17.95 5.13
CA ARG A 87 0.27 18.43 5.35
C ARG A 87 -0.74 17.82 4.36
N PRO A 88 -0.54 17.92 3.03
CA PRO A 88 -1.45 17.27 2.09
C PRO A 88 -1.39 15.75 2.18
N ALA A 89 -0.23 15.13 2.44
CA ALA A 89 -0.10 13.69 2.61
C ALA A 89 -0.96 13.18 3.78
N LEU A 90 -0.84 13.78 4.97
CA LEU A 90 -1.66 13.44 6.13
C LEU A 90 -3.13 13.82 5.94
N GLY A 91 -3.43 14.94 5.29
CA GLY A 91 -4.80 15.35 4.97
C GLY A 91 -5.51 14.31 4.10
N LEU A 92 -4.83 13.81 3.07
CA LEU A 92 -5.33 12.74 2.19
C LEU A 92 -5.41 11.40 2.92
N ALA A 93 -4.37 11.04 3.67
CA ALA A 93 -4.29 9.77 4.38
C ALA A 93 -5.33 9.64 5.52
N VAL A 94 -5.67 10.70 6.21
CA VAL A 94 -6.63 10.64 7.33
C VAL A 94 -8.01 11.10 6.88
N ALA A 95 -8.17 12.40 6.57
CA ALA A 95 -9.46 12.95 6.20
C ALA A 95 -9.94 12.41 4.85
N GLY A 96 -9.03 12.26 3.87
CA GLY A 96 -9.35 11.70 2.56
C GLY A 96 -9.80 10.25 2.65
N THR A 97 -9.10 9.41 3.43
CA THR A 97 -9.47 8.00 3.66
C THR A 97 -10.81 7.90 4.37
N ALA A 98 -11.06 8.71 5.42
CA ALA A 98 -12.35 8.75 6.10
C ALA A 98 -13.51 9.16 5.16
N VAL A 99 -13.33 10.19 4.35
CA VAL A 99 -14.32 10.62 3.33
C VAL A 99 -14.57 9.51 2.32
N THR A 100 -13.50 8.87 1.83
CA THR A 100 -13.63 7.76 0.88
C THR A 100 -14.41 6.60 1.51
N ALA A 101 -14.07 6.21 2.74
CA ALA A 101 -14.76 5.14 3.48
C ALA A 101 -16.25 5.46 3.68
N MET A 102 -16.58 6.68 4.09
CA MET A 102 -17.96 7.10 4.33
C MET A 102 -18.78 7.13 3.03
N VAL A 103 -18.28 7.77 1.97
CA VAL A 103 -19.03 7.90 0.71
C VAL A 103 -19.20 6.54 0.05
N THR A 104 -18.11 5.77 -0.06
CA THR A 104 -18.16 4.42 -0.66
C THR A 104 -19.01 3.48 0.18
N GLY A 105 -18.86 3.55 1.51
CA GLY A 105 -19.62 2.73 2.45
C GLY A 105 -21.12 3.02 2.43
N ALA A 106 -21.52 4.27 2.38
CA ALA A 106 -22.94 4.66 2.26
C ALA A 106 -23.57 4.13 0.97
N VAL A 107 -22.83 4.22 -0.16
CA VAL A 107 -23.30 3.68 -1.44
C VAL A 107 -23.33 2.15 -1.42
N ALA A 108 -22.32 1.51 -0.82
CA ALA A 108 -22.27 0.07 -0.67
C ALA A 108 -23.45 -0.46 0.17
N ALA A 109 -23.79 0.22 1.27
CA ALA A 109 -24.94 -0.14 2.10
C ALA A 109 -26.23 -0.21 1.30
N VAL A 110 -26.46 0.76 0.39
CA VAL A 110 -27.65 0.79 -0.47
C VAL A 110 -27.58 -0.23 -1.59
N LEU A 111 -26.43 -0.40 -2.25
CA LEU A 111 -26.30 -1.28 -3.42
C LEU A 111 -26.39 -2.75 -3.07
N PHE A 112 -25.91 -3.15 -1.89
CA PHE A 112 -25.83 -4.54 -1.46
C PHE A 112 -26.77 -4.89 -0.30
N ASP A 113 -27.69 -3.97 0.06
CA ASP A 113 -28.62 -4.13 1.17
C ASP A 113 -27.89 -4.54 2.47
N LEU A 114 -26.90 -3.74 2.84
CA LEU A 114 -26.06 -3.91 4.03
C LEU A 114 -26.51 -2.96 5.14
N SER A 115 -26.24 -3.29 6.38
CA SER A 115 -26.29 -2.33 7.47
C SER A 115 -25.29 -1.19 7.26
N VAL A 116 -25.50 -0.05 7.91
CA VAL A 116 -24.58 1.10 7.80
C VAL A 116 -23.16 0.73 8.22
N LEU A 117 -23.00 -0.08 9.27
CA LEU A 117 -21.68 -0.51 9.75
C LEU A 117 -20.97 -1.47 8.78
N GLU A 118 -21.70 -2.41 8.20
CA GLU A 118 -21.16 -3.30 7.16
C GLU A 118 -20.76 -2.52 5.91
N GLY A 119 -21.59 -1.54 5.51
CA GLY A 119 -21.25 -0.63 4.42
C GLY A 119 -20.00 0.17 4.72
N LEU A 120 -19.86 0.75 5.92
CA LEU A 120 -18.66 1.49 6.34
C LEU A 120 -17.42 0.59 6.42
N LEU A 121 -17.57 -0.65 6.85
CA LEU A 121 -16.49 -1.65 6.81
C LEU A 121 -16.01 -1.88 5.37
N LEU A 122 -16.94 -2.15 4.44
CA LEU A 122 -16.62 -2.34 3.03
C LEU A 122 -15.99 -1.09 2.40
N GLY A 123 -16.54 0.09 2.73
CA GLY A 123 -15.98 1.38 2.32
C GLY A 123 -14.57 1.62 2.87
N SER A 124 -14.28 1.20 4.11
CA SER A 124 -12.97 1.32 4.73
C SER A 124 -11.93 0.41 4.09
N ILE A 125 -12.32 -0.81 3.74
CA ILE A 125 -11.47 -1.74 2.98
C ILE A 125 -11.08 -1.10 1.64
N LEU A 126 -12.05 -0.52 0.93
CA LEU A 126 -11.82 0.13 -0.36
C LEU A 126 -11.16 1.51 -0.26
N ALA A 127 -10.98 2.08 0.94
CA ALA A 127 -10.43 3.43 1.09
C ALA A 127 -8.91 3.51 0.95
N SER A 128 -8.18 2.42 1.17
CA SER A 128 -6.72 2.37 0.96
C SER A 128 -6.34 2.58 -0.51
N THR A 129 -5.26 3.33 -0.76
CA THR A 129 -4.70 3.58 -2.11
C THR A 129 -3.32 2.95 -2.23
N ASP A 130 -3.02 2.36 -3.37
CA ASP A 130 -1.73 1.69 -3.61
C ASP A 130 -0.70 2.67 -4.19
N GLY A 131 0.13 3.23 -3.31
CA GLY A 131 1.22 4.12 -3.71
C GLY A 131 2.31 3.42 -4.50
N ALA A 132 2.58 2.15 -4.23
CA ALA A 132 3.57 1.38 -4.98
C ALA A 132 3.13 1.19 -6.42
N ALA A 133 1.83 0.91 -6.65
CA ALA A 133 1.26 0.84 -8.00
C ALA A 133 1.33 2.19 -8.72
N VAL A 134 0.98 3.27 -8.03
CA VAL A 134 1.10 4.64 -8.59
C VAL A 134 2.55 4.95 -8.92
N PHE A 135 3.48 4.68 -8.02
CA PHE A 135 4.90 4.92 -8.23
C PHE A 135 5.45 4.09 -9.40
N ALA A 136 5.13 2.80 -9.47
CA ALA A 136 5.55 1.93 -10.57
C ALA A 136 5.04 2.40 -11.94
N LEU A 137 3.80 2.90 -12.00
CA LEU A 137 3.22 3.47 -13.21
C LEU A 137 3.82 4.81 -13.59
N LEU A 138 4.28 5.57 -12.59
CA LEU A 138 4.90 6.88 -12.79
C LEU A 138 6.42 6.80 -12.89
N GLN A 139 7.04 5.64 -12.62
CA GLN A 139 8.46 5.38 -12.91
C GLN A 139 8.71 5.53 -14.41
N GLY A 140 9.42 6.60 -14.78
CA GLY A 140 9.68 6.97 -16.19
C GLY A 140 8.74 8.03 -16.76
N SER A 141 7.64 8.36 -16.08
CA SER A 141 6.91 9.59 -16.29
C SER A 141 7.48 10.67 -15.38
N SER A 142 7.81 11.82 -15.94
CA SER A 142 8.34 12.95 -15.19
C SER A 142 7.23 13.74 -14.49
N LEU A 143 6.46 13.08 -13.60
CA LEU A 143 5.46 13.76 -12.79
C LEU A 143 6.15 14.82 -11.91
N ARG A 144 5.52 16.00 -11.76
CA ARG A 144 6.03 17.03 -10.86
C ARG A 144 6.31 16.46 -9.48
N ARG A 145 7.55 16.66 -8.97
CA ARG A 145 8.04 16.04 -7.73
C ARG A 145 7.08 16.22 -6.54
N ARG A 146 6.47 17.40 -6.42
CA ARG A 146 5.49 17.66 -5.34
C ARG A 146 4.30 16.70 -5.36
N LEU A 147 3.77 16.38 -6.56
CA LEU A 147 2.64 15.47 -6.71
C LEU A 147 3.04 14.03 -6.40
N ALA A 148 4.20 13.58 -6.91
CA ALA A 148 4.73 12.27 -6.63
C ALA A 148 4.92 12.05 -5.13
N LEU A 149 5.63 12.96 -4.44
CA LEU A 149 5.85 12.89 -3.00
C LEU A 149 4.55 12.98 -2.18
N THR A 150 3.54 13.71 -2.68
CA THR A 150 2.23 13.76 -2.00
C THR A 150 1.52 12.41 -2.08
N LEU A 151 1.56 11.74 -3.24
CA LEU A 151 0.97 10.41 -3.43
C LEU A 151 1.72 9.33 -2.64
N GLU A 152 3.06 9.37 -2.64
CA GLU A 152 3.88 8.46 -1.85
C GLU A 152 3.62 8.63 -0.34
N GLY A 153 3.59 9.87 0.13
CA GLY A 153 3.30 10.17 1.53
C GLY A 153 1.85 9.81 1.92
N GLU A 154 0.88 10.07 1.03
CA GLU A 154 -0.49 9.61 1.24
C GLU A 154 -0.53 8.10 1.46
N ALA A 155 0.04 7.32 0.54
CA ALA A 155 -0.01 5.87 0.59
C ALA A 155 0.71 5.30 1.84
N GLY A 156 1.84 5.88 2.24
CA GLY A 156 2.54 5.44 3.45
C GLY A 156 1.75 5.61 4.74
N PHE A 157 0.83 6.59 4.80
CA PHE A 157 0.00 6.84 5.96
C PHE A 157 -1.42 6.31 5.84
N ASN A 158 -1.99 6.19 4.63
CA ASN A 158 -3.38 5.77 4.48
C ASN A 158 -3.59 4.29 4.76
N ASP A 159 -2.60 3.42 4.46
CA ASP A 159 -2.70 1.99 4.74
C ASP A 159 -2.87 1.72 6.24
N PRO A 160 -2.03 2.29 7.15
CA PRO A 160 -2.29 2.22 8.58
C PRO A 160 -3.67 2.74 9.00
N VAL A 161 -4.15 3.81 8.39
CA VAL A 161 -5.48 4.38 8.68
C VAL A 161 -6.60 3.47 8.18
N ALA A 162 -6.46 2.87 7.01
CA ALA A 162 -7.44 1.93 6.47
C ALA A 162 -7.51 0.64 7.32
N VAL A 163 -6.35 0.09 7.72
CA VAL A 163 -6.28 -1.06 8.65
C VAL A 163 -7.01 -0.74 9.95
N PHE A 164 -6.72 0.43 10.56
CA PHE A 164 -7.39 0.89 11.76
C PHE A 164 -8.92 0.96 11.56
N LEU A 165 -9.41 1.57 10.48
CA LEU A 165 -10.84 1.66 10.21
C LEU A 165 -11.49 0.28 10.07
N VAL A 166 -10.84 -0.64 9.36
CA VAL A 166 -11.33 -2.01 9.18
C VAL A 166 -11.43 -2.73 10.52
N LEU A 167 -10.36 -2.72 11.32
CA LEU A 167 -10.35 -3.34 12.65
C LEU A 167 -11.38 -2.68 13.58
N GLY A 168 -11.49 -1.36 13.56
CA GLY A 168 -12.44 -0.61 14.36
C GLY A 168 -13.89 -0.92 13.99
N PHE A 169 -14.23 -1.07 12.71
CA PHE A 169 -15.59 -1.45 12.30
C PHE A 169 -15.88 -2.94 12.53
N VAL A 170 -14.90 -3.83 12.42
CA VAL A 170 -15.04 -5.24 12.83
C VAL A 170 -15.34 -5.32 14.33
N GLU A 171 -14.61 -4.58 15.13
CA GLU A 171 -14.85 -4.51 16.60
C GLU A 171 -16.24 -3.92 16.91
N TRP A 172 -16.67 -2.89 16.17
CA TRP A 172 -17.98 -2.28 16.36
C TRP A 172 -19.13 -3.23 15.98
N LEU A 173 -18.95 -4.04 14.95
CA LEU A 173 -19.92 -5.07 14.56
C LEU A 173 -20.00 -6.20 15.62
N ALA A 174 -18.86 -6.55 16.24
CA ALA A 174 -18.80 -7.60 17.26
C ALA A 174 -19.33 -7.14 18.62
N HIS A 175 -19.22 -5.83 18.95
CA HIS A 175 -19.52 -5.29 20.28
C HIS A 175 -20.54 -4.15 20.21
N PRO A 176 -21.83 -4.38 20.55
CA PRO A 176 -22.90 -3.35 20.44
C PRO A 176 -22.69 -2.09 21.30
N ARG A 177 -21.81 -2.15 22.32
CA ARG A 177 -21.48 -0.98 23.17
C ARG A 177 -20.36 -0.12 22.61
N PHE A 178 -19.64 -0.60 21.61
CA PHE A 178 -18.59 0.14 20.93
C PHE A 178 -19.21 1.29 20.12
N GLY A 179 -18.60 2.47 20.14
CA GLY A 179 -19.15 3.64 19.48
C GLY A 179 -18.08 4.55 18.88
N ILE A 180 -18.52 5.72 18.39
CA ILE A 180 -17.63 6.68 17.73
C ILE A 180 -16.51 7.20 18.64
N ALA A 181 -16.78 7.32 19.95
CA ALA A 181 -15.78 7.75 20.93
C ALA A 181 -14.69 6.69 21.12
N ASP A 182 -15.10 5.41 21.18
CA ASP A 182 -14.16 4.28 21.27
C ASP A 182 -13.31 4.16 20.01
N LEU A 183 -13.91 4.36 18.84
CA LEU A 183 -13.20 4.42 17.57
C LEU A 183 -12.17 5.55 17.57
N GLY A 184 -12.52 6.75 18.06
CA GLY A 184 -11.59 7.86 18.19
C GLY A 184 -10.43 7.58 19.14
N LEU A 185 -10.70 6.95 20.30
CA LEU A 185 -9.68 6.55 21.25
C LEU A 185 -8.75 5.48 20.66
N LEU A 186 -9.31 4.50 19.97
CA LEU A 186 -8.56 3.45 19.28
C LEU A 186 -7.62 4.08 18.23
N PHE A 187 -8.09 5.07 17.44
CA PHE A 187 -7.27 5.80 16.49
C PHE A 187 -6.06 6.47 17.15
N VAL A 188 -6.29 7.26 18.20
CA VAL A 188 -5.22 7.97 18.89
C VAL A 188 -4.20 6.98 19.49
N ARG A 189 -4.69 5.88 20.06
CA ARG A 189 -3.85 4.84 20.64
C ARG A 189 -3.03 4.14 19.57
N GLU A 190 -3.64 3.62 18.51
CA GLU A 190 -2.95 2.84 17.48
C GLU A 190 -1.95 3.70 16.72
N MET A 191 -2.37 4.88 16.25
CA MET A 191 -1.48 5.77 15.51
C MET A 191 -0.39 6.36 16.40
N GLY A 192 -0.73 6.74 17.64
CA GLY A 192 0.24 7.29 18.60
C GLY A 192 1.30 6.28 18.98
N LEU A 193 0.90 5.06 19.41
CA LEU A 193 1.85 4.01 19.79
C LEU A 193 2.67 3.52 18.58
N GLY A 194 2.04 3.40 17.40
CA GLY A 194 2.74 3.06 16.17
C GLY A 194 3.82 4.07 15.80
N ALA A 195 3.50 5.36 15.85
CA ALA A 195 4.47 6.42 15.57
C ALA A 195 5.62 6.43 16.59
N VAL A 196 5.31 6.31 17.89
CA VAL A 196 6.33 6.29 18.97
C VAL A 196 7.25 5.06 18.82
N ALA A 197 6.69 3.87 18.60
CA ALA A 197 7.48 2.65 18.41
C ALA A 197 8.37 2.75 17.16
N GLY A 198 7.81 3.23 16.04
CA GLY A 198 8.56 3.41 14.79
C GLY A 198 9.70 4.41 14.93
N LEU A 199 9.46 5.55 15.60
CA LEU A 199 10.51 6.54 15.88
C LEU A 199 11.57 5.99 16.83
N ALA A 200 11.19 5.31 17.90
CA ALA A 200 12.12 4.76 18.89
C ALA A 200 13.02 3.69 18.25
N VAL A 201 12.42 2.68 17.58
CA VAL A 201 13.17 1.62 16.93
C VAL A 201 14.01 2.17 15.78
N GLY A 202 13.47 3.08 14.97
CA GLY A 202 14.20 3.74 13.88
C GLY A 202 15.41 4.54 14.38
N ALA A 203 15.25 5.33 15.45
CA ALA A 203 16.35 6.07 16.06
C ALA A 203 17.43 5.15 16.66
N LEU A 204 17.03 4.08 17.33
CA LEU A 204 17.94 3.06 17.85
C LEU A 204 18.71 2.36 16.72
N ALA A 205 18.02 2.03 15.63
CA ALA A 205 18.64 1.44 14.45
C ALA A 205 19.66 2.40 13.82
N VAL A 206 19.32 3.67 13.60
CA VAL A 206 20.25 4.69 13.08
C VAL A 206 21.48 4.79 13.98
N ALA A 207 21.30 4.84 15.30
CA ALA A 207 22.42 4.90 16.25
C ALA A 207 23.29 3.63 16.20
N ALA A 208 22.66 2.46 16.05
CA ALA A 208 23.38 1.19 15.89
C ALA A 208 24.16 1.14 14.57
N PHE A 209 23.55 1.51 13.44
CA PHE A 209 24.20 1.54 12.13
C PHE A 209 25.42 2.46 12.11
N ARG A 210 25.36 3.63 12.78
CA ARG A 210 26.49 4.56 12.86
C ARG A 210 27.64 4.06 13.75
N ARG A 211 27.35 3.22 14.73
CA ARG A 211 28.36 2.68 15.68
C ARG A 211 28.95 1.36 15.25
N LEU A 212 28.17 0.54 14.56
CA LEU A 212 28.62 -0.77 14.09
C LEU A 212 29.68 -0.60 12.99
N ARG A 213 30.82 -1.25 13.19
CA ARG A 213 31.86 -1.36 12.18
C ARG A 213 31.96 -2.82 11.78
N THR A 214 31.40 -3.19 10.63
CA THR A 214 31.50 -4.55 10.10
C THR A 214 32.18 -4.53 8.74
N GLY A 215 33.08 -5.49 8.52
CA GLY A 215 33.68 -5.74 7.21
C GLY A 215 32.78 -6.59 6.29
N ASN A 216 31.62 -7.06 6.78
CA ASN A 216 30.69 -7.88 6.01
C ASN A 216 29.50 -7.05 5.50
N PRO A 217 29.45 -6.70 4.20
CA PRO A 217 28.38 -5.90 3.62
C PRO A 217 26.98 -6.54 3.73
N GLY A 218 26.91 -7.89 3.78
CA GLY A 218 25.66 -8.64 3.87
C GLY A 218 24.94 -8.49 5.21
N LEU A 219 25.61 -8.03 6.26
CA LEU A 219 24.96 -7.81 7.56
C LEU A 219 24.06 -6.57 7.58
N TRP A 220 24.30 -5.57 6.74
CA TRP A 220 23.49 -4.35 6.72
C TRP A 220 22.04 -4.57 6.28
N PRO A 221 21.76 -5.32 5.20
CA PRO A 221 20.40 -5.73 4.85
C PRO A 221 19.69 -6.52 5.95
N VAL A 222 20.41 -7.45 6.59
CA VAL A 222 19.84 -8.26 7.69
C VAL A 222 19.48 -7.38 8.89
N ALA A 223 20.35 -6.44 9.26
CA ALA A 223 20.09 -5.49 10.35
C ALA A 223 18.91 -4.56 10.04
N SER A 224 18.76 -4.13 8.78
CA SER A 224 17.61 -3.31 8.37
C SER A 224 16.31 -4.11 8.36
N LEU A 225 16.35 -5.40 7.95
CA LEU A 225 15.20 -6.29 8.05
C LEU A 225 14.81 -6.54 9.52
N ALA A 226 15.79 -6.72 10.40
CA ALA A 226 15.54 -6.81 11.83
C ALA A 226 14.88 -5.52 12.38
N THR A 227 15.29 -4.35 11.88
CA THR A 227 14.67 -3.06 12.25
C THR A 227 13.20 -3.02 11.85
N LEU A 228 12.85 -3.44 10.63
CA LEU A 228 11.47 -3.56 10.19
C LEU A 228 10.65 -4.45 11.13
N MET A 229 11.14 -5.66 11.40
CA MET A 229 10.44 -6.65 12.23
C MET A 229 10.27 -6.17 13.67
N LEU A 230 11.30 -5.54 14.24
CA LEU A 230 11.26 -4.98 15.59
C LEU A 230 10.28 -3.79 15.67
N ALA A 231 10.28 -2.90 14.68
CA ALA A 231 9.36 -1.76 14.66
C ALA A 231 7.91 -2.23 14.59
N TYR A 232 7.61 -3.14 13.66
CA TYR A 232 6.27 -3.73 13.52
C TYR A 232 5.87 -4.48 14.80
N GLY A 233 6.71 -5.40 15.27
CA GLY A 233 6.41 -6.26 16.41
C GLY A 233 6.26 -5.47 17.72
N ALA A 234 7.14 -4.49 17.98
CA ALA A 234 7.04 -3.66 19.18
C ALA A 234 5.74 -2.83 19.20
N ALA A 235 5.35 -2.26 18.08
CA ALA A 235 4.09 -1.53 17.99
C ALA A 235 2.89 -2.47 18.16
N ALA A 236 2.86 -3.58 17.45
CA ALA A 236 1.76 -4.54 17.49
C ALA A 236 1.56 -5.17 18.89
N THR A 237 2.65 -5.51 19.59
CA THR A 237 2.57 -6.02 20.98
C THR A 237 2.09 -4.98 21.98
N ALA A 238 2.34 -3.68 21.70
CA ALA A 238 1.81 -2.57 22.49
C ALA A 238 0.39 -2.15 22.05
N HIS A 239 -0.27 -2.91 21.17
CA HIS A 239 -1.56 -2.58 20.56
C HIS A 239 -1.54 -1.24 19.79
N GLY A 240 -0.42 -0.93 19.14
CA GLY A 240 -0.27 0.17 18.19
C GLY A 240 -0.17 -0.34 16.75
N SER A 241 -0.25 0.57 15.79
CA SER A 241 -0.14 0.24 14.37
C SER A 241 1.28 -0.20 13.99
N GLY A 242 1.47 -1.52 13.75
CA GLY A 242 2.73 -2.07 13.27
C GLY A 242 3.11 -1.53 11.87
N PHE A 243 2.12 -1.28 11.02
CA PHE A 243 2.32 -0.73 9.69
C PHE A 243 2.87 0.69 9.73
N LEU A 244 2.28 1.54 10.58
CA LEU A 244 2.79 2.90 10.79
C LEU A 244 4.20 2.88 11.38
N ALA A 245 4.47 1.98 12.32
CA ALA A 245 5.79 1.83 12.92
C ALA A 245 6.84 1.40 11.88
N ALA A 246 6.51 0.45 11.01
CA ALA A 246 7.38 0.03 9.92
C ALA A 246 7.71 1.19 8.96
N TYR A 247 6.70 1.94 8.53
CA TYR A 247 6.87 3.10 7.66
C TYR A 247 7.73 4.20 8.30
N VAL A 248 7.44 4.55 9.56
CA VAL A 248 8.19 5.57 10.31
C VAL A 248 9.64 5.15 10.57
N ALA A 249 9.88 3.87 10.88
CA ALA A 249 11.23 3.35 11.03
C ALA A 249 12.01 3.38 9.69
N GLY A 250 11.33 3.06 8.59
CA GLY A 250 11.88 3.24 7.23
C GLY A 250 12.25 4.68 6.93
N LEU A 251 11.34 5.64 7.23
CA LEU A 251 11.61 7.09 7.10
C LEU A 251 12.84 7.53 7.93
N ALA A 252 12.99 7.00 9.15
CA ALA A 252 14.12 7.35 10.01
C ALA A 252 15.46 6.85 9.41
N LEU A 253 15.51 5.60 8.93
CA LEU A 253 16.70 5.06 8.26
C LEU A 253 16.98 5.77 6.93
N GLY A 254 15.96 6.02 6.11
CA GLY A 254 16.09 6.71 4.82
C GLY A 254 16.56 8.17 4.94
N SER A 255 16.30 8.79 6.11
CA SER A 255 16.72 10.16 6.43
C SER A 255 18.15 10.25 6.95
N ALA A 256 18.73 9.14 7.36
CA ALA A 256 20.03 9.12 8.02
C ALA A 256 21.14 8.75 7.02
N ASP A 257 22.30 9.40 7.23
CA ASP A 257 23.53 8.94 6.59
C ASP A 257 24.02 7.68 7.33
N ILE A 258 23.74 6.52 6.73
CA ILE A 258 24.10 5.20 7.26
C ILE A 258 25.09 4.47 6.35
N PRO A 259 25.98 3.66 6.92
CA PRO A 259 26.85 2.81 6.12
C PRO A 259 26.04 1.89 5.20
N ALA A 260 26.56 1.66 3.99
CA ALA A 260 25.93 0.77 2.99
C ALA A 260 24.46 1.11 2.62
N ALA A 261 24.05 2.39 2.71
CA ALA A 261 22.69 2.84 2.40
C ALA A 261 22.18 2.30 1.05
N ARG A 262 23.05 2.28 0.01
CA ARG A 262 22.71 1.74 -1.30
C ARG A 262 22.40 0.24 -1.27
N THR A 263 23.20 -0.54 -0.53
CA THR A 263 23.00 -2.01 -0.38
C THR A 263 21.69 -2.30 0.34
N VAL A 264 21.40 -1.56 1.42
CA VAL A 264 20.13 -1.65 2.17
C VAL A 264 18.96 -1.31 1.27
N ALA A 265 19.01 -0.19 0.54
CA ALA A 265 17.96 0.22 -0.38
C ALA A 265 17.69 -0.82 -1.48
N THR A 266 18.73 -1.32 -2.15
CA THR A 266 18.59 -2.35 -3.20
C THR A 266 17.99 -3.65 -2.66
N PHE A 267 18.38 -4.06 -1.46
CA PHE A 267 17.81 -5.24 -0.80
C PHE A 267 16.31 -5.07 -0.53
N HIS A 268 15.91 -3.95 0.09
CA HIS A 268 14.50 -3.69 0.40
C HIS A 268 13.66 -3.50 -0.85
N GLN A 269 14.21 -2.89 -1.90
CA GLN A 269 13.54 -2.81 -3.20
C GLN A 269 13.24 -4.22 -3.76
N GLY A 270 14.22 -5.14 -3.72
CA GLY A 270 14.01 -6.53 -4.13
C GLY A 270 13.00 -7.26 -3.24
N LEU A 271 13.07 -7.03 -1.92
CA LEU A 271 12.12 -7.60 -0.95
C LEU A 271 10.69 -7.08 -1.18
N ALA A 272 10.52 -5.79 -1.44
CA ALA A 272 9.21 -5.20 -1.76
C ALA A 272 8.62 -5.77 -3.06
N TRP A 273 9.44 -5.98 -4.10
CA TRP A 273 9.00 -6.67 -5.31
C TRP A 273 8.57 -8.11 -5.04
N LEU A 274 9.36 -8.88 -4.26
CA LEU A 274 9.00 -10.24 -3.86
C LEU A 274 7.69 -10.25 -3.06
N ALA A 275 7.56 -9.34 -2.11
CA ALA A 275 6.37 -9.17 -1.28
C ALA A 275 5.12 -8.85 -2.12
N GLN A 276 5.22 -7.89 -3.03
CA GLN A 276 4.15 -7.50 -3.94
C GLN A 276 3.73 -8.65 -4.85
N LEU A 277 4.69 -9.34 -5.47
CA LEU A 277 4.44 -10.46 -6.35
C LEU A 277 3.75 -11.61 -5.62
N SER A 278 4.28 -12.02 -4.45
CA SER A 278 3.69 -13.07 -3.62
C SER A 278 2.27 -12.73 -3.19
N MET A 279 2.06 -11.49 -2.73
CA MET A 279 0.77 -11.01 -2.26
C MET A 279 -0.28 -11.05 -3.38
N PHE A 280 0.02 -10.51 -4.57
CA PHE A 280 -0.95 -10.50 -5.67
C PHE A 280 -1.27 -11.91 -6.20
N VAL A 281 -0.28 -12.80 -6.28
CA VAL A 281 -0.52 -14.19 -6.69
C VAL A 281 -1.40 -14.91 -5.68
N ILE A 282 -1.11 -14.81 -4.37
CA ILE A 282 -1.90 -15.45 -3.31
C ILE A 282 -3.32 -14.88 -3.27
N LEU A 283 -3.48 -13.57 -3.41
CA LEU A 283 -4.80 -12.96 -3.48
C LEU A 283 -5.58 -13.41 -4.72
N GLY A 284 -4.89 -13.63 -5.84
CA GLY A 284 -5.49 -14.22 -7.03
C GLY A 284 -5.95 -15.66 -6.82
N LEU A 285 -5.20 -16.47 -6.04
CA LEU A 285 -5.57 -17.86 -5.69
C LEU A 285 -6.84 -17.93 -4.84
N LEU A 286 -7.10 -16.92 -4.00
CA LEU A 286 -8.30 -16.86 -3.14
C LEU A 286 -9.57 -16.46 -3.88
N VAL A 287 -9.48 -16.04 -5.14
CA VAL A 287 -10.61 -15.56 -5.92
C VAL A 287 -11.21 -16.69 -6.75
N PHE A 288 -12.54 -16.76 -6.73
CA PHE A 288 -13.33 -17.65 -7.59
C PHE A 288 -13.93 -16.83 -8.74
N PRO A 289 -13.32 -16.85 -9.94
CA PRO A 289 -13.80 -16.09 -11.10
C PRO A 289 -15.29 -16.37 -11.44
N SER A 290 -15.77 -17.59 -11.20
CA SER A 290 -17.17 -17.97 -11.40
C SER A 290 -18.17 -17.16 -10.56
N GLN A 291 -17.75 -16.66 -9.39
CA GLN A 291 -18.59 -15.89 -8.47
C GLN A 291 -18.58 -14.39 -8.76
N LEU A 292 -17.59 -13.89 -9.50
CA LEU A 292 -17.46 -12.45 -9.78
C LEU A 292 -18.64 -11.92 -10.63
N GLY A 293 -19.25 -12.75 -11.45
CA GLY A 293 -20.42 -12.38 -12.24
C GLY A 293 -21.61 -11.91 -11.41
N ALA A 294 -21.80 -12.47 -10.22
CA ALA A 294 -22.92 -12.14 -9.34
C ALA A 294 -22.82 -10.70 -8.79
N VAL A 295 -21.60 -10.19 -8.57
CA VAL A 295 -21.35 -8.84 -8.02
C VAL A 295 -20.96 -7.83 -9.10
N ALA A 296 -20.90 -8.23 -10.38
CA ALA A 296 -20.31 -7.42 -11.45
C ALA A 296 -21.02 -6.08 -11.65
N VAL A 297 -22.34 -6.06 -11.66
CA VAL A 297 -23.11 -4.81 -11.92
C VAL A 297 -22.98 -3.85 -10.75
N GLN A 298 -23.31 -4.31 -9.54
CA GLN A 298 -23.23 -3.48 -8.34
C GLN A 298 -21.76 -3.08 -8.03
N GLY A 299 -20.82 -4.02 -8.21
CA GLY A 299 -19.39 -3.76 -8.05
C GLY A 299 -18.86 -2.71 -9.04
N THR A 300 -19.34 -2.72 -10.29
CA THR A 300 -19.00 -1.68 -11.28
C THR A 300 -19.52 -0.32 -10.84
N VAL A 301 -20.78 -0.23 -10.40
CA VAL A 301 -21.36 1.03 -9.90
C VAL A 301 -20.56 1.53 -8.70
N LEU A 302 -20.27 0.65 -7.74
CA LEU A 302 -19.49 1.00 -6.55
C LEU A 302 -18.08 1.51 -6.92
N ALA A 303 -17.38 0.80 -7.83
CA ALA A 303 -16.06 1.22 -8.31
C ALA A 303 -16.10 2.57 -9.04
N LEU A 304 -17.12 2.82 -9.86
CA LEU A 304 -17.29 4.12 -10.51
C LEU A 304 -17.57 5.24 -9.51
N VAL A 305 -18.41 5.00 -8.50
CA VAL A 305 -18.63 5.97 -7.41
C VAL A 305 -17.35 6.21 -6.63
N LEU A 306 -16.60 5.16 -6.30
CA LEU A 306 -15.31 5.28 -5.64
C LEU A 306 -14.34 6.18 -6.42
N ILE A 307 -14.21 5.96 -7.72
CA ILE A 307 -13.27 6.68 -8.61
C ILE A 307 -13.74 8.11 -8.89
N LEU A 308 -15.03 8.28 -9.25
CA LEU A 308 -15.54 9.52 -9.80
C LEU A 308 -16.17 10.46 -8.76
N VAL A 309 -16.54 9.95 -7.58
CA VAL A 309 -17.20 10.74 -6.53
C VAL A 309 -16.39 10.72 -5.24
N ALA A 310 -16.20 9.55 -4.63
CA ALA A 310 -15.58 9.45 -3.32
C ALA A 310 -14.13 9.97 -3.32
N ARG A 311 -13.34 9.57 -4.28
CA ARG A 311 -11.94 9.97 -4.39
C ARG A 311 -11.76 11.47 -4.72
N PRO A 312 -12.44 12.09 -5.68
CA PRO A 312 -12.39 13.53 -5.88
C PRO A 312 -12.82 14.35 -4.65
N LEU A 313 -13.85 13.92 -3.92
CA LEU A 313 -14.26 14.55 -2.67
C LEU A 313 -13.18 14.42 -1.59
N ALA A 314 -12.58 13.24 -1.45
CA ALA A 314 -11.47 13.00 -0.54
C ALA A 314 -10.27 13.92 -0.84
N VAL A 315 -9.92 14.09 -2.12
CA VAL A 315 -8.83 14.99 -2.52
C VAL A 315 -9.21 16.45 -2.24
N LEU A 316 -10.46 16.85 -2.49
CA LEU A 316 -10.89 18.21 -2.19
C LEU A 316 -10.73 18.51 -0.69
N VAL A 317 -11.19 17.60 0.18
CA VAL A 317 -11.11 17.76 1.63
C VAL A 317 -9.65 17.64 2.12
N GLY A 318 -8.92 16.61 1.71
CA GLY A 318 -7.56 16.35 2.18
C GLY A 318 -6.52 17.37 1.72
N THR A 319 -6.79 18.12 0.65
CA THR A 319 -5.90 19.16 0.13
C THR A 319 -6.36 20.58 0.41
N LEU A 320 -7.34 20.77 1.32
CA LEU A 320 -7.81 22.11 1.70
C LEU A 320 -6.66 22.94 2.25
N GLY A 321 -6.51 24.17 1.75
CA GLY A 321 -5.46 25.09 2.19
C GLY A 321 -4.04 24.73 1.75
N CYS A 322 -3.82 23.66 0.98
CA CYS A 322 -2.49 23.21 0.57
C CYS A 322 -2.00 23.81 -0.76
N GLY A 323 -2.76 24.71 -1.40
CA GLY A 323 -2.33 25.43 -2.61
C GLY A 323 -2.23 24.56 -3.87
N PHE A 324 -3.02 23.48 -3.98
CA PHE A 324 -3.14 22.70 -5.21
C PHE A 324 -4.12 23.34 -6.20
N GLY A 325 -3.69 23.42 -7.45
CA GLY A 325 -4.51 23.85 -8.57
C GLY A 325 -5.58 22.82 -8.96
N ARG A 326 -6.54 23.22 -9.81
CA ARG A 326 -7.59 22.31 -10.29
C ARG A 326 -7.02 21.08 -11.02
N ALA A 327 -6.07 21.30 -11.92
CA ALA A 327 -5.43 20.20 -12.67
C ALA A 327 -4.71 19.20 -11.74
N GLU A 328 -4.00 19.71 -10.72
CA GLU A 328 -3.31 18.88 -9.73
C GLU A 328 -4.30 18.05 -8.90
N ARG A 329 -5.42 18.64 -8.46
CA ARG A 329 -6.48 17.91 -7.73
C ARG A 329 -7.16 16.86 -8.60
N VAL A 330 -7.39 17.15 -9.89
CA VAL A 330 -7.94 16.15 -10.83
C VAL A 330 -6.99 14.97 -10.96
N LEU A 331 -5.67 15.21 -11.07
CA LEU A 331 -4.70 14.13 -11.15
C LEU A 331 -4.60 13.34 -9.85
N LEU A 332 -4.52 14.00 -8.68
CA LEU A 332 -4.53 13.33 -7.36
C LEU A 332 -5.79 12.49 -7.15
N GLY A 333 -6.95 13.00 -7.61
CA GLY A 333 -8.21 12.26 -7.62
C GLY A 333 -8.16 11.01 -8.49
N TRP A 334 -7.59 11.12 -9.67
CA TRP A 334 -7.49 10.01 -10.61
C TRP A 334 -6.39 9.01 -10.24
N ALA A 335 -5.29 9.46 -9.64
CA ALA A 335 -4.15 8.62 -9.26
C ALA A 335 -4.39 7.77 -8.00
N GLY A 336 -5.57 7.81 -7.40
CA GLY A 336 -5.91 6.96 -6.24
C GLY A 336 -6.22 5.52 -6.63
N LEU A 337 -5.26 4.83 -7.24
CA LEU A 337 -5.40 3.41 -7.61
C LEU A 337 -5.62 2.55 -6.38
N ARG A 338 -6.42 1.50 -6.56
CA ARG A 338 -6.62 0.45 -5.54
C ARG A 338 -5.75 -0.74 -5.92
N GLY A 339 -4.95 -1.22 -4.96
CA GLY A 339 -4.05 -2.34 -5.19
C GLY A 339 -4.37 -3.54 -4.33
N ALA A 340 -3.34 -4.23 -3.85
CA ALA A 340 -3.51 -5.43 -3.06
C ALA A 340 -3.99 -5.16 -1.63
N VAL A 341 -3.69 -3.99 -1.06
CA VAL A 341 -4.03 -3.68 0.34
C VAL A 341 -5.52 -3.85 0.63
N PRO A 342 -6.47 -3.32 -0.17
CA PRO A 342 -7.89 -3.60 0.02
C PRO A 342 -8.22 -5.10 0.02
N VAL A 343 -7.59 -5.90 -0.83
CA VAL A 343 -7.88 -7.35 -0.89
C VAL A 343 -7.32 -8.07 0.34
N VAL A 344 -6.14 -7.68 0.84
CA VAL A 344 -5.63 -8.16 2.14
C VAL A 344 -6.58 -7.76 3.26
N LEU A 345 -7.04 -6.51 3.29
CA LEU A 345 -7.98 -6.03 4.31
C LEU A 345 -9.31 -6.77 4.27
N ALA A 346 -9.76 -7.23 3.11
CA ALA A 346 -10.96 -8.03 2.96
C ALA A 346 -10.85 -9.42 3.62
N THR A 347 -9.64 -9.91 3.92
CA THR A 347 -9.46 -11.16 4.68
C THR A 347 -9.79 -10.99 6.18
N PHE A 348 -9.69 -9.76 6.73
CA PHE A 348 -9.94 -9.52 8.16
C PHE A 348 -11.39 -9.79 8.57
N PRO A 349 -12.42 -9.29 7.85
CA PRO A 349 -13.81 -9.66 8.13
C PRO A 349 -14.08 -11.16 7.96
N VAL A 350 -13.41 -11.85 7.02
CA VAL A 350 -13.56 -13.29 6.82
C VAL A 350 -13.08 -14.04 8.06
N LEU A 351 -11.91 -13.70 8.58
CA LEU A 351 -11.34 -14.32 9.78
C LEU A 351 -12.05 -13.92 11.07
N ALA A 352 -12.71 -12.78 11.10
CA ALA A 352 -13.56 -12.33 12.19
C ALA A 352 -15.00 -12.88 12.08
N GLU A 353 -15.27 -13.77 11.13
CA GLU A 353 -16.58 -14.39 10.88
C GLU A 353 -17.72 -13.35 10.72
N VAL A 354 -17.40 -12.18 10.16
CA VAL A 354 -18.42 -11.15 9.87
C VAL A 354 -19.41 -11.73 8.84
N PRO A 355 -20.72 -11.60 9.05
CA PRO A 355 -21.71 -12.06 8.09
C PRO A 355 -21.43 -11.52 6.68
N ARG A 356 -21.61 -12.35 5.66
CA ARG A 356 -21.40 -11.99 4.23
C ARG A 356 -19.96 -11.57 3.87
N SER A 357 -18.97 -11.86 4.70
CA SER A 357 -17.57 -11.44 4.48
C SER A 357 -16.95 -11.98 3.18
N LEU A 358 -17.33 -13.16 2.73
CA LEU A 358 -16.91 -13.72 1.42
C LEU A 358 -17.47 -12.90 0.25
N GLU A 359 -18.69 -12.38 0.38
CA GLU A 359 -19.26 -11.46 -0.61
C GLU A 359 -18.47 -10.13 -0.63
N PHE A 360 -18.10 -9.60 0.54
CA PHE A 360 -17.23 -8.42 0.63
C PHE A 360 -15.90 -8.65 -0.10
N PHE A 361 -15.31 -9.83 0.09
CA PHE A 361 -14.07 -10.19 -0.60
C PHE A 361 -14.22 -10.11 -2.13
N ASN A 362 -15.29 -10.68 -2.68
CA ASN A 362 -15.57 -10.65 -4.12
C ASN A 362 -15.84 -9.23 -4.64
N ILE A 363 -16.59 -8.41 -3.89
CA ILE A 363 -16.88 -7.00 -4.24
C ILE A 363 -15.57 -6.19 -4.26
N VAL A 364 -14.75 -6.33 -3.22
CA VAL A 364 -13.47 -5.63 -3.09
C VAL A 364 -12.53 -6.02 -4.23
N PHE A 365 -12.40 -7.32 -4.49
CA PHE A 365 -11.56 -7.80 -5.57
C PHE A 365 -12.00 -7.24 -6.93
N PHE A 366 -13.30 -7.28 -7.22
CA PHE A 366 -13.86 -6.75 -8.47
C PHE A 366 -13.61 -5.24 -8.61
N ALA A 367 -13.83 -4.47 -7.54
CA ALA A 367 -13.61 -3.03 -7.54
C ALA A 367 -12.11 -2.68 -7.72
N VAL A 368 -11.22 -3.44 -7.08
CA VAL A 368 -9.76 -3.30 -7.23
C VAL A 368 -9.34 -3.59 -8.66
N LEU A 369 -9.81 -4.70 -9.23
CA LEU A 369 -9.49 -5.07 -10.61
C LEU A 369 -9.91 -3.98 -11.60
N LEU A 370 -11.14 -3.48 -11.47
CA LEU A 370 -11.67 -2.41 -12.34
C LEU A 370 -10.89 -1.10 -12.15
N SER A 371 -10.62 -0.71 -10.91
CA SER A 371 -9.81 0.49 -10.59
C SER A 371 -8.41 0.39 -11.21
N THR A 372 -7.74 -0.75 -11.01
CA THR A 372 -6.37 -0.95 -11.50
C THR A 372 -6.32 -0.92 -13.03
N ILE A 373 -7.27 -1.53 -13.73
CA ILE A 373 -7.34 -1.49 -15.20
C ILE A 373 -7.64 -0.06 -15.67
N LEU A 374 -8.70 0.56 -15.16
CA LEU A 374 -9.18 1.85 -15.66
C LEU A 374 -8.21 2.98 -15.34
N GLN A 375 -7.82 3.11 -14.08
CA GLN A 375 -6.94 4.19 -13.65
C GLN A 375 -5.49 3.90 -14.03
N GLY A 376 -5.01 2.66 -13.86
CA GLY A 376 -3.64 2.29 -14.17
C GLY A 376 -3.24 2.52 -15.63
N THR A 377 -4.16 2.33 -16.58
CA THR A 377 -3.89 2.60 -18.00
C THR A 377 -4.03 4.07 -18.39
N THR A 378 -4.70 4.89 -17.58
CA THR A 378 -5.09 6.26 -17.95
C THR A 378 -4.42 7.36 -17.12
N VAL A 379 -3.78 7.07 -15.98
CA VAL A 379 -3.10 8.07 -15.12
C VAL A 379 -2.00 8.81 -15.88
N GLU A 380 -1.12 8.11 -16.57
CA GLU A 380 -0.02 8.72 -17.31
C GLU A 380 -0.51 9.60 -18.47
N PRO A 381 -1.41 9.14 -19.38
CA PRO A 381 -2.04 9.98 -20.39
C PRO A 381 -2.72 11.23 -19.80
N LEU A 382 -3.39 11.10 -18.66
CA LEU A 382 -4.04 12.22 -17.98
C LEU A 382 -3.02 13.24 -17.46
N ALA A 383 -1.94 12.77 -16.81
CA ALA A 383 -0.87 13.63 -16.32
C ALA A 383 -0.22 14.46 -17.44
N ARG A 384 0.03 13.82 -18.58
CA ARG A 384 0.55 14.49 -19.79
C ARG A 384 -0.44 15.53 -20.34
N ARG A 385 -1.73 15.19 -20.45
CA ARG A 385 -2.77 16.13 -20.94
C ARG A 385 -2.96 17.34 -20.03
N LEU A 386 -2.77 17.16 -18.73
CA LEU A 386 -2.87 18.25 -17.74
C LEU A 386 -1.59 19.10 -17.65
N GLY A 387 -0.52 18.75 -18.37
CA GLY A 387 0.76 19.47 -18.31
C GLY A 387 1.45 19.38 -16.96
N LEU A 388 1.25 18.26 -16.23
CA LEU A 388 1.79 18.00 -14.89
C LEU A 388 3.06 17.13 -14.92
N THR A 389 3.59 16.85 -16.12
CA THR A 389 4.83 16.14 -16.32
C THR A 389 5.98 17.13 -16.53
N GLU A 390 7.16 16.84 -15.97
CA GLU A 390 8.41 17.58 -16.21
C GLU A 390 9.18 16.85 -17.31
N ALA A 391 10.04 17.54 -18.08
CA ALA A 391 10.90 16.87 -19.04
C ALA A 391 11.83 15.88 -18.30
N PRO A 392 12.11 14.68 -18.85
CA PRO A 392 13.03 13.76 -18.23
C PRO A 392 14.32 14.49 -17.90
N ALA A 393 14.75 14.46 -16.63
CA ALA A 393 16.06 14.97 -16.27
C ALA A 393 17.09 14.22 -17.12
N GLY A 394 17.84 14.95 -17.94
CA GLY A 394 18.87 14.35 -18.78
C GLY A 394 19.83 13.49 -17.95
N PRO A 395 20.55 12.55 -18.55
CA PRO A 395 21.43 11.62 -17.83
C PRO A 395 22.46 12.28 -16.93
N GLU A 396 22.73 13.58 -17.09
CA GLU A 396 23.65 14.36 -16.27
C GLU A 396 23.08 14.76 -14.89
N ALA A 397 21.75 14.83 -14.72
CA ALA A 397 21.14 15.22 -13.44
C ALA A 397 21.15 14.10 -12.38
N VAL A 398 21.33 12.85 -12.79
CA VAL A 398 21.43 11.69 -11.90
C VAL A 398 22.80 11.63 -11.20
N ILE A 399 23.83 12.30 -11.77
CA ILE A 399 25.20 12.27 -11.24
C ILE A 399 25.48 13.43 -10.29
N ALA A 400 24.68 14.48 -10.32
CA ALA A 400 24.86 15.68 -9.50
C ALA A 400 24.13 15.62 -8.16
N ARG A 401 24.41 14.62 -7.30
CA ARG A 401 24.30 14.86 -5.85
C ARG A 401 25.48 15.72 -5.44
N PRO A 402 25.30 16.86 -4.74
CA PRO A 402 26.43 17.65 -4.24
C PRO A 402 27.30 16.73 -3.36
N ARG A 403 28.53 16.47 -3.79
CA ARG A 403 29.55 15.96 -2.89
C ARG A 403 29.67 17.00 -1.77
N ALA A 404 29.49 16.56 -0.52
CA ALA A 404 29.89 17.36 0.62
C ALA A 404 31.31 17.89 0.37
N PRO A 405 31.61 19.18 0.69
CA PRO A 405 32.92 19.70 0.49
C PRO A 405 33.94 18.83 1.23
N ALA A 406 34.94 18.37 0.51
CA ALA A 406 36.05 17.66 1.09
C ALA A 406 36.63 18.57 2.20
N ASP A 407 36.65 18.03 3.41
CA ASP A 407 37.36 18.65 4.54
C ASP A 407 38.83 18.76 4.15
N THR A 408 39.23 19.94 3.72
CA THR A 408 40.64 20.28 3.49
C THR A 408 41.27 20.44 4.87
N GLY A 409 41.61 19.30 5.48
CA GLY A 409 42.50 19.26 6.60
C GLY A 409 43.80 20.01 6.24
N ARG A 410 44.06 21.12 6.90
CA ARG A 410 45.37 21.73 7.03
C ARG A 410 46.07 21.20 8.27
N PRO A 411 47.39 21.14 8.23
CA PRO A 411 48.25 20.29 9.04
C PRO A 411 48.25 20.59 10.52
#